data_f32c579b7d4f577da9f804e113c4c29a
#
_entry.id   f32c579b7d4f577da9f804e113c4c29a
#
_cell.length_a   1.000
_cell.length_b   1.000
_cell.length_c   1.000
_cell.angle_alpha   90.00
_cell.angle_beta   90.00
_cell.angle_gamma   90.00
#
_symmetry.space_group_name_H-M   'P 1'
#
loop_
_entity.id
_entity.type
_entity.pdbx_description
1 polymer ?
#
loop_
_entity_poly.entity_id
_entity_poly.type
_entity_poly.pdbx_seq_one_letter_code
_entity_poly.pdbx_strand_id
1 'polypeptide(L)'
;SMDFKISEKMQATLELVDEFVDKELLPLEQDYLTLDFKDLLPTLAKKREMVKKMELWGPNIPKELGGMGLSMVDHGLFSERLGRTPLGHYVFGCQAPDAGNIEILHLHGNEEQKKKYLKPLARGEIRSCFGMTEVDMPGSNPVMMETTAIKDGDDYIINGHKWYTTGADGSAFCIVMAVTDPDAPPHLRSSMIIVPTDTPGFNLIRNIPVMGHSGSDYASHGEIIFQSCRVPQKNLLGEGGMGFAMAQERLGPGRIHHCMRWLGICNRAFDLLCQRANTRVISPDGKPLASKQIVQEWIADSAAEIQAARLMTLYAAWRIDTVGPKAARDDVGTIKYVVANTMQRVIDRALQVHGGLGMTDDTILAYFYRHERAARIYDGADEVHKSTVARRILEKYK
;
A
#
# COMPACT_ATOMS: atom_id res chain seq x y z
N SER A 1 -24.10 16.22 -6.95
CA SER A 1 -23.20 17.37 -6.82
C SER A 1 -22.00 17.00 -5.95
N MET A 2 -20.86 17.52 -6.28
CA MET A 2 -19.64 17.32 -5.50
C MET A 2 -19.67 18.22 -4.28
N ASP A 3 -19.47 17.62 -3.09
CA ASP A 3 -19.48 18.34 -1.82
C ASP A 3 -18.19 18.01 -1.06
N PHE A 4 -17.48 19.02 -0.59
CA PHE A 4 -16.28 18.87 0.23
C PHE A 4 -16.57 18.67 1.72
N LYS A 5 -17.83 18.63 2.08
CA LYS A 5 -18.27 18.53 3.47
C LYS A 5 -18.04 17.11 4.01
N ILE A 6 -17.40 17.03 5.16
CA ILE A 6 -17.23 15.78 5.90
C ILE A 6 -18.40 15.68 6.88
N SER A 7 -19.07 14.51 6.95
CA SER A 7 -20.16 14.30 7.89
C SER A 7 -19.70 14.46 9.34
N GLU A 8 -20.59 14.85 10.24
CA GLU A 8 -20.27 14.97 11.67
C GLU A 8 -19.76 13.64 12.25
N LYS A 9 -20.38 12.53 11.85
CA LYS A 9 -19.96 11.19 12.26
C LYS A 9 -18.53 10.87 11.78
N MET A 10 -18.24 11.18 10.54
CA MET A 10 -16.90 10.94 9.99
C MET A 10 -15.85 11.85 10.61
N GLN A 11 -16.21 13.11 10.87
CA GLN A 11 -15.31 14.04 11.56
C GLN A 11 -14.97 13.54 12.97
N ALA A 12 -15.95 13.08 13.73
CA ALA A 12 -15.74 12.50 15.06
C ALA A 12 -14.88 11.23 14.99
N THR A 13 -15.11 10.38 13.99
CA THR A 13 -14.29 9.18 13.74
C THR A 13 -12.84 9.55 13.48
N LEU A 14 -12.59 10.52 12.61
CA LEU A 14 -11.23 10.96 12.28
C LEU A 14 -10.50 11.55 13.49
N GLU A 15 -11.20 12.24 14.38
CA GLU A 15 -10.63 12.76 15.63
C GLU A 15 -10.19 11.62 16.55
N LEU A 16 -10.99 10.54 16.66
CA LEU A 16 -10.61 9.35 17.42
C LEU A 16 -9.38 8.67 16.83
N VAL A 17 -9.31 8.60 15.50
CA VAL A 17 -8.15 8.02 14.80
C VAL A 17 -6.90 8.85 15.06
N ASP A 18 -6.99 10.18 14.95
CA ASP A 18 -5.87 11.08 15.23
C ASP A 18 -5.35 10.90 16.66
N GLU A 19 -6.26 10.84 17.63
CA GLU A 19 -5.90 10.64 19.03
C GLU A 19 -5.20 9.29 19.24
N PHE A 20 -5.72 8.23 18.63
CA PHE A 20 -5.12 6.90 18.72
C PHE A 20 -3.70 6.88 18.12
N VAL A 21 -3.53 7.47 16.94
CA VAL A 21 -2.22 7.57 16.30
C VAL A 21 -1.24 8.31 17.21
N ASP A 22 -1.64 9.46 17.72
CA ASP A 22 -0.77 10.32 18.55
C ASP A 22 -0.39 9.64 19.87
N LYS A 23 -1.34 9.01 20.55
CA LYS A 23 -1.12 8.45 21.90
C LYS A 23 -0.58 7.02 21.87
N GLU A 24 -1.01 6.20 20.93
CA GLU A 24 -0.75 4.76 20.94
C GLU A 24 0.30 4.31 19.91
N LEU A 25 0.49 5.03 18.81
CA LEU A 25 1.36 4.62 17.73
C LEU A 25 2.65 5.43 17.61
N LEU A 26 2.59 6.75 17.67
CA LEU A 26 3.80 7.58 17.61
C LEU A 26 4.84 7.21 18.68
N PRO A 27 4.46 6.89 19.93
CA PRO A 27 5.42 6.44 20.93
C PRO A 27 6.16 5.15 20.59
N LEU A 28 5.64 4.34 19.66
CA LEU A 28 6.26 3.08 19.24
C LEU A 28 7.24 3.26 18.06
N GLU A 29 7.34 4.44 17.48
CA GLU A 29 8.13 4.63 16.26
C GLU A 29 9.62 4.37 16.46
N GLN A 30 10.21 4.74 17.60
CA GLN A 30 11.61 4.45 17.86
C GLN A 30 11.88 2.94 17.94
N ASP A 31 11.00 2.18 18.57
CA ASP A 31 11.09 0.73 18.57
C ASP A 31 10.94 0.16 17.16
N TYR A 32 10.00 0.71 16.37
CA TYR A 32 9.83 0.32 14.98
C TYR A 32 11.10 0.54 14.14
N LEU A 33 11.83 1.63 14.38
CA LEU A 33 13.06 1.97 13.65
C LEU A 33 14.27 1.16 14.09
N THR A 34 14.29 0.65 15.31
CA THR A 34 15.49 0.04 15.93
C THR A 34 15.38 -1.47 16.14
N LEU A 35 14.16 -2.01 16.24
CA LEU A 35 13.91 -3.43 16.46
C LEU A 35 13.39 -4.10 15.17
N ASP A 36 13.48 -5.43 15.11
CA ASP A 36 12.82 -6.18 14.06
C ASP A 36 11.30 -6.09 14.23
N PHE A 37 10.56 -6.01 13.13
CA PHE A 37 9.12 -5.90 13.18
C PHE A 37 8.47 -7.06 13.96
N LYS A 38 8.98 -8.26 13.79
CA LYS A 38 8.48 -9.44 14.54
C LYS A 38 8.58 -9.28 16.06
N ASP A 39 9.54 -8.49 16.56
CA ASP A 39 9.66 -8.22 18.00
C ASP A 39 8.57 -7.29 18.51
N LEU A 40 7.93 -6.54 17.62
CA LEU A 40 6.80 -5.66 17.93
C LEU A 40 5.45 -6.36 17.88
N LEU A 41 5.37 -7.54 17.30
CA LEU A 41 4.09 -8.23 17.07
C LEU A 41 3.23 -8.36 18.35
N PRO A 42 3.76 -8.72 19.52
CA PRO A 42 2.92 -8.79 20.73
C PRO A 42 2.32 -7.46 21.13
N THR A 43 3.09 -6.37 21.03
CA THR A 43 2.63 -5.01 21.34
C THR A 43 1.59 -4.57 20.33
N LEU A 44 1.85 -4.79 19.03
CA LEU A 44 0.92 -4.40 17.96
C LEU A 44 -0.38 -5.21 18.00
N ALA A 45 -0.32 -6.48 18.41
CA ALA A 45 -1.52 -7.29 18.60
C ALA A 45 -2.47 -6.68 19.62
N LYS A 46 -1.93 -6.13 20.73
CA LYS A 46 -2.73 -5.42 21.74
C LYS A 46 -3.35 -4.14 21.17
N LYS A 47 -2.62 -3.39 20.37
CA LYS A 47 -3.14 -2.17 19.71
C LYS A 47 -4.26 -2.52 18.72
N ARG A 48 -4.08 -3.59 17.95
CA ARG A 48 -5.10 -4.09 17.02
C ARG A 48 -6.39 -4.47 17.74
N GLU A 49 -6.30 -5.13 18.89
CA GLU A 49 -7.46 -5.46 19.72
C GLU A 49 -8.17 -4.21 20.26
N MET A 50 -7.41 -3.18 20.65
CA MET A 50 -7.98 -1.89 21.04
C MET A 50 -8.80 -1.28 19.91
N VAL A 51 -8.27 -1.29 18.70
CA VAL A 51 -8.95 -0.75 17.50
C VAL A 51 -10.24 -1.51 17.23
N LYS A 52 -10.22 -2.85 17.33
CA LYS A 52 -11.43 -3.67 17.17
C LYS A 52 -12.51 -3.31 18.20
N LYS A 53 -12.14 -3.14 19.46
CA LYS A 53 -13.06 -2.72 20.53
C LYS A 53 -13.65 -1.33 20.30
N MET A 54 -12.90 -0.44 19.66
CA MET A 54 -13.38 0.89 19.28
C MET A 54 -14.26 0.88 18.02
N GLU A 55 -14.43 -0.28 17.38
CA GLU A 55 -15.18 -0.43 16.12
C GLU A 55 -14.58 0.37 14.95
N LEU A 56 -13.26 0.52 14.94
CA LEU A 56 -12.51 1.25 13.89
C LEU A 56 -11.66 0.32 13.01
N TRP A 57 -11.83 -0.99 13.16
CA TRP A 57 -11.10 -1.99 12.41
C TRP A 57 -11.58 -2.08 10.96
N GLY A 58 -10.64 -2.18 10.02
CA GLY A 58 -10.93 -2.46 8.63
C GLY A 58 -11.82 -1.41 7.96
N PRO A 59 -11.37 -0.15 7.82
CA PRO A 59 -12.22 0.91 7.31
C PRO A 59 -12.87 0.60 5.96
N ASN A 60 -12.18 -0.09 5.06
CA ASN A 60 -12.69 -0.48 3.73
C ASN A 60 -13.18 -1.93 3.64
N ILE A 61 -13.05 -2.70 4.71
CA ILE A 61 -13.53 -4.09 4.73
C ILE A 61 -15.07 -4.07 4.87
N PRO A 62 -15.80 -4.91 4.12
CA PRO A 62 -17.24 -5.00 4.24
C PRO A 62 -17.70 -5.29 5.68
N LYS A 63 -18.84 -4.74 6.06
CA LYS A 63 -19.40 -4.92 7.41
C LYS A 63 -19.64 -6.39 7.76
N GLU A 64 -20.08 -7.19 6.79
CA GLU A 64 -20.31 -8.63 6.97
C GLU A 64 -19.01 -9.40 7.27
N LEU A 65 -17.86 -8.83 6.98
CA LEU A 65 -16.54 -9.40 7.28
C LEU A 65 -15.90 -8.78 8.52
N GLY A 66 -16.61 -7.93 9.23
CA GLY A 66 -16.14 -7.30 10.46
C GLY A 66 -15.51 -5.92 10.31
N GLY A 67 -15.55 -5.33 9.11
CA GLY A 67 -15.03 -4.00 8.83
C GLY A 67 -16.06 -2.89 8.96
N MET A 68 -15.65 -1.67 8.61
CA MET A 68 -16.50 -0.48 8.67
C MET A 68 -17.33 -0.26 7.41
N GLY A 69 -16.94 -0.84 6.28
CA GLY A 69 -17.63 -0.70 5.00
C GLY A 69 -17.71 0.74 4.48
N LEU A 70 -16.66 1.53 4.69
CA LEU A 70 -16.64 2.94 4.29
C LEU A 70 -16.60 3.09 2.76
N SER A 71 -17.14 4.21 2.26
CA SER A 71 -16.96 4.64 0.87
C SER A 71 -15.48 4.90 0.56
N MET A 72 -15.12 5.03 -0.72
CA MET A 72 -13.75 5.36 -1.11
C MET A 72 -13.32 6.72 -0.57
N VAL A 73 -14.21 7.72 -0.59
CA VAL A 73 -13.89 9.04 -0.02
C VAL A 73 -13.60 8.93 1.48
N ASP A 74 -14.48 8.30 2.24
CA ASP A 74 -14.31 8.17 3.71
C ASP A 74 -13.13 7.28 4.06
N HIS A 75 -12.91 6.18 3.32
CA HIS A 75 -11.72 5.37 3.46
C HIS A 75 -10.45 6.18 3.17
N GLY A 76 -10.47 7.02 2.15
CA GLY A 76 -9.36 7.90 1.82
C GLY A 76 -9.02 8.86 2.96
N LEU A 77 -10.02 9.51 3.53
CA LEU A 77 -9.84 10.40 4.68
C LEU A 77 -9.25 9.66 5.89
N PHE A 78 -9.72 8.45 6.13
CA PHE A 78 -9.23 7.58 7.20
C PHE A 78 -7.76 7.18 6.94
N SER A 79 -7.45 6.76 5.73
CA SER A 79 -6.10 6.36 5.30
C SER A 79 -5.08 7.50 5.43
N GLU A 80 -5.49 8.72 5.13
CA GLU A 80 -4.65 9.93 5.31
C GLU A 80 -4.21 10.09 6.77
N ARG A 81 -5.10 9.86 7.71
CA ARG A 81 -4.77 9.94 9.15
C ARG A 81 -3.80 8.83 9.56
N LEU A 82 -4.02 7.62 9.06
CA LEU A 82 -3.15 6.46 9.34
C LEU A 82 -1.76 6.60 8.73
N GLY A 83 -1.65 7.24 7.57
CA GLY A 83 -0.39 7.43 6.86
C GLY A 83 0.64 8.29 7.60
N ARG A 84 0.22 9.01 8.65
CA ARG A 84 1.13 9.81 9.49
C ARG A 84 2.18 8.96 10.21
N THR A 85 1.97 7.66 10.33
CA THR A 85 2.91 6.72 10.93
C THR A 85 3.01 5.43 10.13
N PRO A 86 4.19 4.77 10.07
CA PRO A 86 4.31 3.47 9.39
C PRO A 86 3.44 2.35 10.00
N LEU A 87 2.99 2.51 11.23
CA LEU A 87 2.22 1.51 11.97
C LEU A 87 0.70 1.60 11.75
N GLY A 88 0.21 2.72 11.21
CA GLY A 88 -1.22 3.02 11.18
C GLY A 88 -2.06 1.98 10.45
N HIS A 89 -1.74 1.69 9.21
CA HIS A 89 -2.54 0.77 8.38
C HIS A 89 -2.53 -0.66 8.94
N TYR A 90 -1.41 -1.14 9.42
CA TYR A 90 -1.30 -2.47 10.02
C TYR A 90 -2.18 -2.58 11.27
N VAL A 91 -2.12 -1.60 12.16
CA VAL A 91 -2.86 -1.63 13.43
C VAL A 91 -4.38 -1.54 13.20
N PHE A 92 -4.81 -0.85 12.15
CA PHE A 92 -6.24 -0.71 11.80
C PHE A 92 -6.74 -1.77 10.81
N GLY A 93 -5.91 -2.78 10.47
CA GLY A 93 -6.33 -3.90 9.63
C GLY A 93 -6.60 -3.57 8.17
N CYS A 94 -5.95 -2.53 7.65
CA CYS A 94 -6.11 -2.11 6.25
C CYS A 94 -4.78 -1.98 5.51
N GLN A 95 -3.78 -2.75 5.93
CA GLN A 95 -2.47 -2.76 5.29
C GLN A 95 -2.49 -3.46 3.92
N ALA A 96 -1.63 -3.02 3.02
CA ALA A 96 -1.30 -3.75 1.81
C ALA A 96 -0.23 -4.84 2.12
N PRO A 97 -0.23 -5.98 1.45
CA PRO A 97 -1.11 -6.40 0.35
C PRO A 97 -2.45 -7.01 0.79
N ASP A 98 -2.66 -7.17 2.09
CA ASP A 98 -3.83 -7.86 2.63
C ASP A 98 -5.15 -7.19 2.20
N ALA A 99 -5.20 -5.88 2.19
CA ALA A 99 -6.40 -5.15 1.76
C ALA A 99 -6.81 -5.54 0.33
N GLY A 100 -5.86 -5.62 -0.60
CA GLY A 100 -6.11 -6.04 -1.97
C GLY A 100 -6.51 -7.52 -2.07
N ASN A 101 -5.87 -8.37 -1.30
CA ASN A 101 -6.18 -9.80 -1.27
C ASN A 101 -7.57 -10.08 -0.69
N ILE A 102 -7.97 -9.32 0.33
CA ILE A 102 -9.34 -9.39 0.88
C ILE A 102 -10.35 -9.06 -0.21
N GLU A 103 -10.12 -8.01 -0.98
CA GLU A 103 -11.02 -7.61 -2.07
C GLU A 103 -11.14 -8.69 -3.14
N ILE A 104 -10.02 -9.24 -3.60
CA ILE A 104 -10.03 -10.31 -4.61
C ILE A 104 -10.77 -11.54 -4.09
N LEU A 105 -10.49 -11.97 -2.88
CA LEU A 105 -11.15 -13.14 -2.27
C LEU A 105 -12.65 -12.89 -2.08
N HIS A 106 -13.04 -11.69 -1.70
CA HIS A 106 -14.45 -11.32 -1.53
C HIS A 106 -15.21 -11.36 -2.87
N LEU A 107 -14.61 -10.84 -3.94
CA LEU A 107 -15.24 -10.78 -5.26
C LEU A 107 -15.22 -12.13 -6.00
N HIS A 108 -14.15 -12.90 -5.88
CA HIS A 108 -13.87 -14.04 -6.74
C HIS A 108 -13.70 -15.37 -6.00
N GLY A 109 -13.55 -15.36 -4.69
CA GLY A 109 -13.42 -16.58 -3.90
C GLY A 109 -14.71 -17.42 -3.88
N ASN A 110 -14.56 -18.76 -3.89
CA ASN A 110 -15.68 -19.64 -3.59
C ASN A 110 -15.92 -19.72 -2.07
N GLU A 111 -16.97 -20.39 -1.66
CA GLU A 111 -17.34 -20.46 -0.23
C GLU A 111 -16.27 -21.11 0.65
N GLU A 112 -15.59 -22.15 0.15
CA GLU A 112 -14.50 -22.81 0.87
C GLU A 112 -13.29 -21.87 1.03
N GLN A 113 -12.90 -21.17 -0.02
CA GLN A 113 -11.80 -20.21 -0.01
C GLN A 113 -12.11 -19.02 0.91
N LYS A 114 -13.34 -18.52 0.89
CA LYS A 114 -13.76 -17.44 1.78
C LYS A 114 -13.72 -17.87 3.24
N LYS A 115 -14.17 -19.07 3.56
CA LYS A 115 -14.13 -19.60 4.92
C LYS A 115 -12.70 -19.79 5.42
N LYS A 116 -11.83 -20.35 4.58
CA LYS A 116 -10.48 -20.75 4.96
C LYS A 116 -9.51 -19.57 4.97
N TYR A 117 -9.64 -18.63 4.03
CA TYR A 117 -8.67 -17.56 3.81
C TYR A 117 -9.24 -16.17 4.03
N LEU A 118 -10.39 -15.82 3.46
CA LEU A 118 -10.95 -14.48 3.53
C LEU A 118 -11.32 -14.08 4.96
N LYS A 119 -12.09 -14.89 5.64
CA LYS A 119 -12.58 -14.56 6.99
C LYS A 119 -11.46 -14.34 8.00
N PRO A 120 -10.48 -15.27 8.15
CA PRO A 120 -9.39 -15.04 9.08
C PRO A 120 -8.47 -13.88 8.64
N LEU A 121 -8.31 -13.66 7.33
CA LEU A 121 -7.54 -12.53 6.82
C LEU A 121 -8.20 -11.19 7.16
N ALA A 122 -9.51 -11.07 6.94
CA ALA A 122 -10.28 -9.89 7.25
C ALA A 122 -10.27 -9.52 8.74
N ARG A 123 -10.23 -10.55 9.61
CA ARG A 123 -10.12 -10.36 11.07
C ARG A 123 -8.70 -10.07 11.55
N GLY A 124 -7.71 -10.14 10.66
CA GLY A 124 -6.32 -9.95 11.03
C GLY A 124 -5.69 -11.10 11.81
N GLU A 125 -6.30 -12.28 11.79
CA GLU A 125 -5.78 -13.49 12.44
C GLU A 125 -4.60 -14.09 11.69
N ILE A 126 -4.56 -13.89 10.37
CA ILE A 126 -3.48 -14.28 9.47
C ILE A 126 -3.10 -13.11 8.57
N ARG A 127 -1.92 -13.19 7.96
CA ARG A 127 -1.49 -12.29 6.88
C ARG A 127 -1.28 -13.07 5.59
N SER A 128 -1.28 -12.35 4.50
CA SER A 128 -1.09 -12.89 3.16
C SER A 128 -0.05 -12.10 2.38
N CYS A 129 0.31 -12.60 1.21
CA CYS A 129 1.13 -11.87 0.25
C CYS A 129 0.63 -12.10 -1.17
N PHE A 130 1.20 -11.38 -2.11
CA PHE A 130 0.81 -11.43 -3.52
C PHE A 130 2.06 -11.57 -4.39
N GLY A 131 2.19 -12.68 -5.11
CA GLY A 131 3.34 -13.01 -5.95
C GLY A 131 3.07 -12.69 -7.41
N MET A 132 3.54 -11.53 -7.88
CA MET A 132 3.39 -11.09 -9.27
C MET A 132 4.72 -10.81 -9.94
N THR A 133 5.50 -9.89 -9.41
CA THR A 133 6.78 -9.42 -9.99
C THR A 133 7.82 -10.53 -10.03
N GLU A 134 8.51 -10.66 -11.15
CA GLU A 134 9.53 -11.69 -11.39
C GLU A 134 10.92 -11.11 -11.59
N VAL A 135 11.94 -11.89 -11.23
CA VAL A 135 13.34 -11.45 -11.27
C VAL A 135 13.80 -11.16 -12.70
N ASP A 136 13.47 -12.04 -13.65
CA ASP A 136 13.98 -11.99 -15.01
C ASP A 136 13.02 -11.31 -16.01
N MET A 137 11.81 -10.95 -15.57
CA MET A 137 10.79 -10.33 -16.43
C MET A 137 10.47 -8.92 -15.98
N PRO A 138 10.20 -7.99 -16.94
CA PRO A 138 9.89 -6.61 -16.56
C PRO A 138 8.56 -6.52 -15.83
N GLY A 139 8.57 -5.95 -14.63
CA GLY A 139 7.36 -5.66 -13.85
C GLY A 139 6.41 -4.66 -14.53
N SER A 140 6.94 -3.84 -15.43
CA SER A 140 6.17 -2.90 -16.25
C SER A 140 5.31 -3.57 -17.33
N ASN A 141 5.58 -4.83 -17.64
CA ASN A 141 4.83 -5.61 -18.64
C ASN A 141 4.49 -7.00 -18.09
N PRO A 142 3.44 -7.12 -17.26
CA PRO A 142 3.10 -8.37 -16.58
C PRO A 142 2.63 -9.49 -17.51
N VAL A 143 2.31 -9.20 -18.77
CA VAL A 143 1.97 -10.24 -19.76
C VAL A 143 3.20 -11.08 -20.18
N MET A 144 4.42 -10.63 -19.85
CA MET A 144 5.65 -11.36 -20.09
C MET A 144 6.01 -12.34 -18.96
N MET A 145 5.14 -12.58 -18.03
CA MET A 145 5.33 -13.46 -16.88
C MET A 145 5.75 -14.88 -17.31
N GLU A 146 6.71 -15.46 -16.58
CA GLU A 146 7.24 -16.79 -16.84
C GLU A 146 6.86 -17.87 -15.82
N THR A 147 6.45 -17.49 -14.62
CA THR A 147 5.98 -18.49 -13.63
C THR A 147 4.85 -19.30 -14.24
N THR A 148 4.96 -20.62 -14.14
CA THR A 148 3.98 -21.55 -14.72
C THR A 148 3.26 -22.33 -13.64
N ALA A 149 2.01 -22.70 -13.92
CA ALA A 149 1.24 -23.66 -13.15
C ALA A 149 0.68 -24.70 -14.14
N ILE A 150 1.25 -25.89 -14.10
CA ILE A 150 0.91 -26.99 -15.02
C ILE A 150 0.03 -27.99 -14.29
N LYS A 151 -1.08 -28.38 -14.91
CA LYS A 151 -1.97 -29.42 -14.37
C LYS A 151 -1.28 -30.76 -14.34
N ASP A 152 -1.38 -31.44 -13.20
CA ASP A 152 -0.90 -32.81 -13.00
C ASP A 152 -1.90 -33.53 -12.08
N GLY A 153 -2.71 -34.43 -12.67
CA GLY A 153 -3.83 -35.02 -11.97
C GLY A 153 -4.83 -33.96 -11.52
N ASP A 154 -5.15 -33.95 -10.23
CA ASP A 154 -6.04 -32.97 -9.63
C ASP A 154 -5.31 -31.74 -9.09
N ASP A 155 -4.01 -31.62 -9.39
CA ASP A 155 -3.16 -30.56 -8.85
C ASP A 155 -2.63 -29.65 -9.95
N TYR A 156 -2.09 -28.51 -9.51
CA TYR A 156 -1.15 -27.66 -10.25
C TYR A 156 0.26 -27.88 -9.70
N ILE A 157 1.25 -27.87 -10.59
CA ILE A 157 2.66 -27.82 -10.25
C ILE A 157 3.18 -26.43 -10.64
N ILE A 158 3.62 -25.68 -9.64
CA ILE A 158 4.06 -24.29 -9.83
C ILE A 158 5.58 -24.23 -9.82
N ASN A 159 6.14 -23.60 -10.85
CA ASN A 159 7.57 -23.29 -10.97
C ASN A 159 7.73 -21.84 -11.38
N GLY A 160 8.62 -21.12 -10.69
CA GLY A 160 8.90 -19.73 -11.00
C GLY A 160 9.72 -19.04 -9.93
N HIS A 161 10.05 -17.78 -10.20
CA HIS A 161 10.90 -16.97 -9.35
C HIS A 161 10.29 -15.58 -9.18
N LYS A 162 9.68 -15.34 -8.04
CA LYS A 162 9.05 -14.08 -7.69
C LYS A 162 9.92 -13.29 -6.72
N TRP A 163 9.87 -11.98 -6.79
CA TRP A 163 10.50 -11.13 -5.79
C TRP A 163 9.68 -9.87 -5.50
N TYR A 164 10.16 -9.06 -4.56
CA TYR A 164 9.40 -7.93 -4.01
C TYR A 164 8.00 -8.33 -3.56
N THR A 165 7.89 -9.55 -3.04
CA THR A 165 6.64 -10.07 -2.48
C THR A 165 6.50 -9.57 -1.05
N THR A 166 5.85 -8.44 -0.91
CA THR A 166 5.73 -7.71 0.36
C THR A 166 5.05 -8.57 1.42
N GLY A 167 5.66 -8.66 2.59
CA GLY A 167 5.12 -9.37 3.74
C GLY A 167 5.09 -10.88 3.60
N ALA A 168 5.82 -11.48 2.65
CA ALA A 168 5.87 -12.93 2.47
C ALA A 168 6.34 -13.64 3.74
N ASP A 169 7.33 -13.07 4.43
CA ASP A 169 7.79 -13.56 5.72
C ASP A 169 6.64 -13.48 6.73
N GLY A 170 6.26 -14.63 7.30
CA GLY A 170 5.15 -14.73 8.26
C GLY A 170 3.75 -14.76 7.64
N SER A 171 3.60 -14.71 6.30
CA SER A 171 2.31 -14.90 5.64
C SER A 171 1.82 -16.33 5.75
N ALA A 172 0.50 -16.51 5.88
CA ALA A 172 -0.13 -17.85 5.88
C ALA A 172 -0.29 -18.39 4.46
N PHE A 173 -0.54 -17.53 3.49
CA PHE A 173 -0.69 -17.92 2.09
C PHE A 173 -0.25 -16.79 1.15
N CYS A 174 0.04 -17.18 -0.09
CA CYS A 174 0.36 -16.29 -1.18
C CYS A 174 -0.66 -16.47 -2.31
N ILE A 175 -1.18 -15.37 -2.83
CA ILE A 175 -1.89 -15.40 -4.11
C ILE A 175 -0.84 -15.23 -5.20
N VAL A 176 -0.66 -16.28 -6.01
CA VAL A 176 0.39 -16.34 -7.02
C VAL A 176 -0.21 -16.14 -8.40
N MET A 177 0.35 -15.20 -9.16
CA MET A 177 0.10 -15.07 -10.59
C MET A 177 0.99 -16.06 -11.35
N ALA A 178 0.38 -16.95 -12.11
CA ALA A 178 1.10 -17.96 -12.88
C ALA A 178 0.43 -18.19 -14.23
N VAL A 179 1.25 -18.52 -15.24
CA VAL A 179 0.75 -18.89 -16.57
C VAL A 179 0.17 -20.31 -16.50
N THR A 180 -1.12 -20.41 -16.74
CA THR A 180 -1.86 -21.70 -16.77
C THR A 180 -2.18 -22.14 -18.19
N ASP A 181 -2.23 -21.21 -19.16
CA ASP A 181 -2.47 -21.49 -20.56
C ASP A 181 -1.53 -20.66 -21.45
N PRO A 182 -0.33 -21.21 -21.78
CA PRO A 182 0.64 -20.49 -22.57
C PRO A 182 0.22 -20.24 -24.03
N ASP A 183 -0.78 -20.97 -24.52
CA ASP A 183 -1.29 -20.86 -25.91
C ASP A 183 -2.39 -19.84 -26.04
N ALA A 184 -2.93 -19.34 -24.94
CA ALA A 184 -3.96 -18.30 -24.93
C ALA A 184 -3.38 -16.93 -25.35
N PRO A 185 -4.23 -15.98 -25.77
CA PRO A 185 -3.81 -14.59 -25.96
C PRO A 185 -3.13 -14.05 -24.68
N PRO A 186 -2.16 -13.11 -24.79
CA PRO A 186 -1.33 -12.69 -23.67
C PRO A 186 -2.07 -12.31 -22.40
N HIS A 187 -3.22 -11.60 -22.50
CA HIS A 187 -4.00 -11.19 -21.33
C HIS A 187 -4.86 -12.30 -20.71
N LEU A 188 -4.90 -13.49 -21.33
CA LEU A 188 -5.71 -14.63 -20.87
C LEU A 188 -4.84 -15.84 -20.48
N ARG A 189 -3.52 -15.67 -20.38
CA ARG A 189 -2.58 -16.74 -20.05
C ARG A 189 -2.48 -17.01 -18.57
N SER A 190 -2.62 -15.99 -17.74
CA SER A 190 -2.33 -16.05 -16.29
C SER A 190 -3.58 -16.24 -15.47
N SER A 191 -3.42 -16.98 -14.38
CA SER A 191 -4.42 -17.23 -13.35
C SER A 191 -3.88 -16.87 -12.00
N MET A 192 -4.77 -16.66 -11.03
CA MET A 192 -4.42 -16.52 -9.62
C MET A 192 -4.61 -17.84 -8.91
N ILE A 193 -3.60 -18.27 -8.15
CA ILE A 193 -3.63 -19.53 -7.41
C ILE A 193 -3.27 -19.26 -5.96
N ILE A 194 -4.07 -19.76 -5.02
CA ILE A 194 -3.79 -19.66 -3.60
C ILE A 194 -2.79 -20.74 -3.21
N VAL A 195 -1.65 -20.33 -2.70
CA VAL A 195 -0.58 -21.23 -2.26
C VAL A 195 -0.29 -21.00 -0.78
N PRO A 196 -0.64 -21.96 0.10
CA PRO A 196 -0.19 -21.90 1.50
C PRO A 196 1.33 -21.83 1.56
N THR A 197 1.86 -20.98 2.42
CA THR A 197 3.32 -20.73 2.48
C THR A 197 4.11 -21.89 3.06
N ASP A 198 3.45 -22.84 3.73
CA ASP A 198 4.05 -24.08 4.23
C ASP A 198 4.07 -25.21 3.18
N THR A 199 3.58 -24.95 1.97
CA THR A 199 3.60 -25.94 0.89
C THR A 199 5.03 -26.29 0.49
N PRO A 200 5.39 -27.60 0.40
CA PRO A 200 6.70 -27.98 -0.12
C PRO A 200 6.93 -27.40 -1.51
N GLY A 201 8.12 -26.79 -1.69
CA GLY A 201 8.46 -26.08 -2.93
C GLY A 201 8.15 -24.59 -2.93
N PHE A 202 7.46 -24.07 -1.92
CA PHE A 202 7.38 -22.63 -1.66
C PHE A 202 8.60 -22.22 -0.82
N ASN A 203 9.60 -21.60 -1.45
CA ASN A 203 10.87 -21.31 -0.79
C ASN A 203 11.08 -19.80 -0.71
N LEU A 204 10.86 -19.24 0.48
CA LEU A 204 11.26 -17.87 0.79
C LEU A 204 12.77 -17.88 1.02
N ILE A 205 13.55 -17.39 0.06
CA ILE A 205 15.00 -17.49 0.09
C ILE A 205 15.68 -16.33 0.84
N ARG A 206 15.03 -15.19 0.90
CA ARG A 206 15.49 -14.02 1.67
C ARG A 206 14.43 -12.93 1.75
N ASN A 207 14.63 -12.02 2.68
CA ASN A 207 14.01 -10.70 2.66
C ASN A 207 14.97 -9.75 1.93
N ILE A 208 14.50 -9.08 0.90
CA ILE A 208 15.34 -8.25 0.02
C ILE A 208 15.78 -6.99 0.76
N PRO A 209 17.09 -6.66 0.79
CA PRO A 209 17.57 -5.43 1.42
C PRO A 209 17.27 -4.21 0.53
N VAL A 210 16.10 -3.61 0.72
CA VAL A 210 15.69 -2.41 -0.04
C VAL A 210 16.37 -1.19 0.58
N MET A 211 17.26 -0.55 -0.17
CA MET A 211 18.09 0.56 0.31
C MET A 211 18.77 0.25 1.66
N GLY A 212 19.25 -1.00 1.79
CA GLY A 212 19.97 -1.47 2.97
C GLY A 212 19.11 -1.99 4.12
N HIS A 213 17.78 -2.02 3.97
CA HIS A 213 16.87 -2.50 5.01
C HIS A 213 16.15 -3.78 4.56
N SER A 214 16.43 -4.89 5.22
CA SER A 214 15.83 -6.20 4.92
C SER A 214 14.48 -6.39 5.60
N GLY A 215 14.32 -5.88 6.81
CA GLY A 215 13.11 -6.01 7.58
C GLY A 215 12.79 -7.45 8.01
N SER A 216 11.62 -7.62 8.59
CA SER A 216 11.07 -8.93 8.95
C SER A 216 9.55 -8.86 8.92
N ASP A 217 8.90 -10.01 8.81
CA ASP A 217 7.44 -10.16 8.85
C ASP A 217 6.74 -9.20 7.87
N TYR A 218 5.70 -8.48 8.30
CA TYR A 218 4.98 -7.50 7.48
C TYR A 218 5.90 -6.46 6.83
N ALA A 219 6.89 -5.98 7.57
CA ALA A 219 7.79 -4.92 7.12
C ALA A 219 9.00 -5.48 6.33
N SER A 220 8.75 -6.34 5.38
CA SER A 220 9.77 -6.96 4.53
C SER A 220 9.25 -7.25 3.13
N HIS A 221 10.17 -7.56 2.21
CA HIS A 221 9.85 -7.89 0.82
C HIS A 221 10.58 -9.17 0.45
N GLY A 222 9.82 -10.24 0.22
CA GLY A 222 10.37 -11.56 0.01
C GLY A 222 10.80 -11.84 -1.42
N GLU A 223 11.84 -12.64 -1.56
CA GLU A 223 12.22 -13.31 -2.80
C GLU A 223 11.88 -14.80 -2.65
N ILE A 224 11.08 -15.33 -3.59
CA ILE A 224 10.49 -16.66 -3.49
C ILE A 224 10.82 -17.46 -4.73
N ILE A 225 11.34 -18.68 -4.55
CA ILE A 225 11.49 -19.67 -5.62
C ILE A 225 10.43 -20.74 -5.41
N PHE A 226 9.54 -20.88 -6.41
CA PHE A 226 8.59 -21.97 -6.49
C PHE A 226 9.26 -23.10 -7.25
N GLN A 227 9.49 -24.23 -6.59
CA GLN A 227 10.16 -25.37 -7.15
C GLN A 227 9.26 -26.61 -7.03
N SER A 228 8.65 -26.99 -8.14
CA SER A 228 7.66 -28.07 -8.17
C SER A 228 6.66 -27.98 -7.02
N CYS A 229 6.15 -26.78 -6.80
CA CYS A 229 5.21 -26.50 -5.72
C CYS A 229 3.83 -27.02 -6.11
N ARG A 230 3.39 -28.06 -5.41
CA ARG A 230 2.14 -28.77 -5.74
C ARG A 230 1.01 -28.25 -4.87
N VAL A 231 -0.06 -27.78 -5.51
CA VAL A 231 -1.30 -27.38 -4.84
C VAL A 231 -2.52 -27.95 -5.58
N PRO A 232 -3.64 -28.18 -4.88
CA PRO A 232 -4.86 -28.66 -5.56
C PRO A 232 -5.37 -27.65 -6.58
N GLN A 233 -5.95 -28.13 -7.69
CA GLN A 233 -6.60 -27.27 -8.68
C GLN A 233 -7.76 -26.46 -8.09
N LYS A 234 -8.37 -26.93 -7.02
CA LYS A 234 -9.39 -26.16 -6.29
C LYS A 234 -8.88 -24.86 -5.65
N ASN A 235 -7.55 -24.68 -5.59
CA ASN A 235 -6.93 -23.43 -5.13
C ASN A 235 -6.89 -22.35 -6.22
N LEU A 236 -7.36 -22.64 -7.42
CA LEU A 236 -7.58 -21.63 -8.45
C LEU A 236 -8.57 -20.60 -7.92
N LEU A 237 -8.17 -19.33 -7.93
CA LEU A 237 -8.99 -18.22 -7.48
C LEU A 237 -9.67 -17.57 -8.68
N GLY A 238 -10.99 -17.58 -8.72
CA GLY A 238 -11.75 -17.12 -9.88
C GLY A 238 -11.63 -18.07 -11.06
N GLU A 239 -11.84 -17.57 -12.27
CA GLU A 239 -11.73 -18.33 -13.50
C GLU A 239 -10.28 -18.42 -14.00
N GLY A 240 -9.94 -19.55 -14.62
CA GLY A 240 -8.65 -19.70 -15.31
C GLY A 240 -8.48 -18.69 -16.43
N GLY A 241 -7.29 -18.12 -16.56
CA GLY A 241 -6.97 -17.09 -17.54
C GLY A 241 -7.38 -15.68 -17.16
N MET A 242 -8.08 -15.48 -16.05
CA MET A 242 -8.60 -14.19 -15.63
C MET A 242 -7.71 -13.46 -14.60
N GLY A 243 -6.53 -13.97 -14.34
CA GLY A 243 -5.64 -13.40 -13.33
C GLY A 243 -5.29 -11.95 -13.60
N PHE A 244 -4.94 -11.61 -14.83
CA PHE A 244 -4.62 -10.24 -15.21
C PHE A 244 -5.83 -9.29 -15.04
N ALA A 245 -7.01 -9.68 -15.51
CA ALA A 245 -8.23 -8.89 -15.37
C ALA A 245 -8.60 -8.65 -13.90
N MET A 246 -8.49 -9.69 -13.07
CA MET A 246 -8.75 -9.57 -11.62
C MET A 246 -7.75 -8.66 -10.93
N ALA A 247 -6.48 -8.71 -11.32
CA ALA A 247 -5.46 -7.81 -10.79
C ALA A 247 -5.76 -6.35 -11.15
N GLN A 248 -6.28 -6.07 -12.35
CA GLN A 248 -6.67 -4.73 -12.77
C GLN A 248 -7.85 -4.16 -11.98
N GLU A 249 -8.82 -4.98 -11.61
CA GLU A 249 -10.00 -4.54 -10.84
C GLU A 249 -9.63 -3.91 -9.50
N ARG A 250 -8.60 -4.42 -8.83
CA ARG A 250 -8.18 -3.93 -7.50
C ARG A 250 -7.35 -2.65 -7.54
N LEU A 251 -6.84 -2.24 -8.71
CA LEU A 251 -5.89 -1.12 -8.80
C LEU A 251 -6.51 0.23 -8.45
N GLY A 252 -7.78 0.48 -8.80
CA GLY A 252 -8.46 1.73 -8.48
C GLY A 252 -8.51 1.99 -6.98
N PRO A 253 -9.17 1.15 -6.18
CA PRO A 253 -9.20 1.27 -4.72
C PRO A 253 -7.82 1.24 -4.08
N GLY A 254 -6.91 0.39 -4.56
CA GLY A 254 -5.54 0.31 -4.07
C GLY A 254 -4.75 1.61 -4.27
N ARG A 255 -4.94 2.29 -5.39
CA ARG A 255 -4.29 3.58 -5.65
C ARG A 255 -4.82 4.69 -4.77
N ILE A 256 -6.12 4.76 -4.51
CA ILE A 256 -6.69 5.69 -3.53
C ILE A 256 -6.07 5.46 -2.16
N HIS A 257 -6.02 4.20 -1.72
CA HIS A 257 -5.40 3.80 -0.46
C HIS A 257 -3.95 4.31 -0.36
N HIS A 258 -3.12 4.01 -1.36
CA HIS A 258 -1.72 4.42 -1.35
C HIS A 258 -1.56 5.94 -1.43
N CYS A 259 -2.28 6.62 -2.31
CA CYS A 259 -2.18 8.07 -2.46
C CYS A 259 -2.59 8.81 -1.18
N MET A 260 -3.64 8.37 -0.51
CA MET A 260 -4.05 8.98 0.76
C MET A 260 -3.06 8.66 1.88
N ARG A 261 -2.48 7.46 1.91
CA ARG A 261 -1.39 7.11 2.82
C ARG A 261 -0.18 8.04 2.61
N TRP A 262 0.20 8.27 1.36
CA TRP A 262 1.31 9.19 1.02
C TRP A 262 1.01 10.64 1.42
N LEU A 263 -0.24 11.06 1.31
CA LEU A 263 -0.66 12.38 1.81
C LEU A 263 -0.56 12.48 3.32
N GLY A 264 -0.84 11.40 4.04
CA GLY A 264 -0.59 11.33 5.48
C GLY A 264 0.89 11.50 5.81
N ILE A 265 1.77 10.88 5.04
CA ILE A 265 3.23 11.07 5.16
C ILE A 265 3.61 12.52 4.87
N CYS A 266 3.03 13.13 3.82
CA CYS A 266 3.24 14.55 3.53
C CYS A 266 2.86 15.42 4.73
N ASN A 267 1.71 15.19 5.32
CA ASN A 267 1.23 15.95 6.46
C ASN A 267 2.17 15.81 7.66
N ARG A 268 2.65 14.61 7.95
CA ARG A 268 3.61 14.38 9.03
C ARG A 268 4.94 15.06 8.77
N ALA A 269 5.48 14.91 7.56
CA ALA A 269 6.74 15.56 7.18
C ALA A 269 6.62 17.08 7.20
N PHE A 270 5.49 17.62 6.75
CA PHE A 270 5.21 19.06 6.78
C PHE A 270 5.11 19.61 8.20
N ASP A 271 4.45 18.90 9.12
CA ASP A 271 4.41 19.29 10.52
C ASP A 271 5.82 19.35 11.12
N LEU A 272 6.65 18.33 10.86
CA LEU A 272 8.03 18.31 11.32
C LEU A 272 8.87 19.45 10.71
N LEU A 273 8.68 19.72 9.42
CA LEU A 273 9.32 20.83 8.73
C LEU A 273 9.01 22.16 9.41
N CYS A 274 7.73 22.45 9.66
CA CYS A 274 7.28 23.71 10.25
C CYS A 274 7.72 23.85 11.70
N GLN A 275 7.62 22.78 12.49
CA GLN A 275 8.08 22.79 13.89
C GLN A 275 9.59 23.04 13.98
N ARG A 276 10.38 22.35 13.16
CA ARG A 276 11.82 22.54 13.13
C ARG A 276 12.20 23.95 12.69
N ALA A 277 11.56 24.47 11.66
CA ALA A 277 11.81 25.81 11.16
C ALA A 277 11.58 26.89 12.22
N ASN A 278 10.54 26.75 13.04
CA ASN A 278 10.20 27.69 14.08
C ASN A 278 11.06 27.57 15.34
N THR A 279 11.61 26.40 15.63
CA THR A 279 12.31 26.15 16.90
C THR A 279 13.83 26.17 16.78
N ARG A 280 14.38 25.96 15.58
CA ARG A 280 15.82 25.90 15.37
C ARG A 280 16.39 27.32 15.25
N VAL A 281 17.00 27.82 16.33
CA VAL A 281 17.72 29.10 16.34
C VAL A 281 19.02 28.95 15.55
N ILE A 282 19.29 29.86 14.62
CA ILE A 282 20.43 29.82 13.70
C ILE A 282 21.34 31.04 13.77
N SER A 283 21.02 32.01 14.61
CA SER A 283 21.83 33.23 14.74
C SER A 283 21.87 33.67 16.21
N PRO A 284 22.93 34.46 16.58
CA PRO A 284 23.08 34.94 17.95
C PRO A 284 21.94 35.84 18.45
N ASP A 285 21.20 36.47 17.54
CA ASP A 285 20.05 37.31 17.87
C ASP A 285 18.75 36.53 18.16
N GLY A 286 18.85 35.18 18.17
CA GLY A 286 17.73 34.33 18.49
C GLY A 286 16.77 34.04 17.32
N LYS A 287 17.07 34.48 16.11
CA LYS A 287 16.19 34.24 14.95
C LYS A 287 16.17 32.75 14.59
N PRO A 288 14.95 32.19 14.36
CA PRO A 288 14.81 30.81 13.93
C PRO A 288 15.09 30.63 12.43
N LEU A 289 15.25 29.36 12.04
CA LEU A 289 15.43 28.96 10.64
C LEU A 289 14.27 29.45 9.74
N ALA A 290 13.05 29.53 10.29
CA ALA A 290 11.86 30.06 9.63
C ALA A 290 12.00 31.52 9.16
N SER A 291 12.98 32.27 9.68
CA SER A 291 13.25 33.64 9.23
C SER A 291 13.92 33.67 7.85
N LYS A 292 14.42 32.58 7.33
CA LYS A 292 15.05 32.49 6.02
C LYS A 292 14.01 32.36 4.92
N GLN A 293 14.14 33.22 3.89
CA GLN A 293 13.16 33.25 2.79
C GLN A 293 13.07 31.92 2.04
N ILE A 294 14.18 31.20 1.83
CA ILE A 294 14.16 29.90 1.15
C ILE A 294 13.35 28.86 1.92
N VAL A 295 13.42 28.88 3.25
CA VAL A 295 12.62 27.98 4.10
C VAL A 295 11.13 28.34 4.01
N GLN A 296 10.81 29.63 4.00
CA GLN A 296 9.43 30.10 3.82
C GLN A 296 8.87 29.67 2.46
N GLU A 297 9.69 29.75 1.40
CA GLU A 297 9.33 29.27 0.06
C GLU A 297 9.03 27.75 0.07
N TRP A 298 9.89 26.95 0.69
CA TRP A 298 9.66 25.49 0.80
C TRP A 298 8.36 25.17 1.57
N ILE A 299 8.05 25.92 2.60
CA ILE A 299 6.81 25.75 3.37
C ILE A 299 5.59 26.10 2.52
N ALA A 300 5.62 27.25 1.85
CA ALA A 300 4.51 27.69 1.00
C ALA A 300 4.28 26.72 -0.18
N ASP A 301 5.34 26.31 -0.86
CA ASP A 301 5.26 25.37 -1.98
C ASP A 301 4.74 24.01 -1.52
N SER A 302 5.24 23.52 -0.38
CA SER A 302 4.78 22.25 0.18
C SER A 302 3.29 22.28 0.55
N ALA A 303 2.83 23.35 1.18
CA ALA A 303 1.41 23.51 1.52
C ALA A 303 0.51 23.49 0.28
N ALA A 304 0.90 24.20 -0.78
CA ALA A 304 0.14 24.25 -2.03
C ALA A 304 0.15 22.91 -2.76
N GLU A 305 1.30 22.26 -2.86
CA GLU A 305 1.45 20.96 -3.52
C GLU A 305 0.65 19.86 -2.80
N ILE A 306 0.70 19.84 -1.47
CA ILE A 306 -0.09 18.88 -0.66
C ILE A 306 -1.58 19.08 -0.89
N GLN A 307 -2.04 20.34 -0.83
CA GLN A 307 -3.47 20.63 -1.03
C GLN A 307 -3.93 20.22 -2.43
N ALA A 308 -3.18 20.53 -3.47
CA ALA A 308 -3.50 20.17 -4.84
C ALA A 308 -3.57 18.63 -5.00
N ALA A 309 -2.55 17.92 -4.52
CA ALA A 309 -2.52 16.45 -4.58
C ALA A 309 -3.68 15.81 -3.80
N ARG A 310 -4.02 16.37 -2.65
CA ARG A 310 -5.13 15.91 -1.80
C ARG A 310 -6.47 16.07 -2.51
N LEU A 311 -6.73 17.22 -3.08
CA LEU A 311 -7.99 17.50 -3.81
C LEU A 311 -8.12 16.61 -5.04
N MET A 312 -7.04 16.39 -5.79
CA MET A 312 -7.04 15.45 -6.93
C MET A 312 -7.39 14.03 -6.48
N THR A 313 -6.81 13.57 -5.38
CA THR A 313 -7.04 12.22 -4.86
C THR A 313 -8.47 12.04 -4.35
N LEU A 314 -8.99 13.01 -3.61
CA LEU A 314 -10.38 12.99 -3.13
C LEU A 314 -11.37 13.05 -4.29
N TYR A 315 -11.08 13.81 -5.33
CA TYR A 315 -11.87 13.82 -6.55
C TYR A 315 -11.90 12.45 -7.22
N ALA A 316 -10.75 11.77 -7.34
CA ALA A 316 -10.67 10.43 -7.90
C ALA A 316 -11.47 9.42 -7.05
N ALA A 317 -11.38 9.51 -5.72
CA ALA A 317 -12.15 8.66 -4.81
C ALA A 317 -13.66 8.89 -4.97
N TRP A 318 -14.08 10.14 -5.05
CA TRP A 318 -15.48 10.50 -5.30
C TRP A 318 -15.96 9.97 -6.66
N ARG A 319 -15.12 10.02 -7.68
CA ARG A 319 -15.44 9.45 -9.00
C ARG A 319 -15.65 7.93 -8.92
N ILE A 320 -14.82 7.22 -8.16
CA ILE A 320 -15.01 5.77 -7.93
C ILE A 320 -16.36 5.53 -7.24
N ASP A 321 -16.70 6.30 -6.21
CA ASP A 321 -17.96 6.13 -5.49
C ASP A 321 -19.20 6.42 -6.34
N THR A 322 -19.10 7.35 -7.30
CA THR A 322 -20.24 7.81 -8.06
C THR A 322 -20.42 7.14 -9.43
N VAL A 323 -19.32 6.81 -10.11
CA VAL A 323 -19.35 6.24 -11.47
C VAL A 323 -18.62 4.91 -11.62
N GLY A 324 -17.97 4.45 -10.55
CA GLY A 324 -17.24 3.18 -10.52
C GLY A 324 -15.77 3.29 -10.98
N PRO A 325 -14.97 2.26 -10.64
CA PRO A 325 -13.51 2.28 -10.89
C PRO A 325 -13.14 2.39 -12.37
N LYS A 326 -13.89 1.74 -13.25
CA LYS A 326 -13.61 1.73 -14.69
C LYS A 326 -13.72 3.13 -15.30
N ALA A 327 -14.79 3.87 -14.99
CA ALA A 327 -14.99 5.22 -15.48
C ALA A 327 -14.01 6.23 -14.87
N ALA A 328 -13.52 5.96 -13.66
CA ALA A 328 -12.56 6.82 -12.94
C ALA A 328 -11.08 6.49 -13.26
N ARG A 329 -10.82 5.54 -14.16
CA ARG A 329 -9.45 4.99 -14.37
C ARG A 329 -8.39 6.04 -14.74
N ASP A 330 -8.76 7.08 -15.48
CA ASP A 330 -7.79 8.13 -15.89
C ASP A 330 -7.44 9.03 -14.71
N ASP A 331 -8.42 9.38 -13.88
CA ASP A 331 -8.18 10.14 -12.64
C ASP A 331 -7.26 9.35 -11.71
N VAL A 332 -7.53 8.07 -11.54
CA VAL A 332 -6.74 7.16 -10.69
C VAL A 332 -5.31 6.98 -11.22
N GLY A 333 -5.13 6.87 -12.54
CA GLY A 333 -3.81 6.79 -13.15
C GLY A 333 -2.97 8.06 -12.90
N THR A 334 -3.61 9.22 -13.01
CA THR A 334 -2.94 10.52 -12.83
C THR A 334 -2.49 10.76 -11.40
N ILE A 335 -3.31 10.45 -10.41
CA ILE A 335 -2.97 10.76 -9.01
C ILE A 335 -1.74 9.96 -8.55
N LYS A 336 -1.53 8.77 -9.03
CA LYS A 336 -0.44 7.90 -8.57
C LYS A 336 0.93 8.55 -8.74
N TYR A 337 1.25 9.08 -9.92
CA TYR A 337 2.54 9.74 -10.12
C TYR A 337 2.57 11.17 -9.54
N VAL A 338 1.44 11.89 -9.53
CA VAL A 338 1.40 13.23 -8.94
C VAL A 338 1.66 13.18 -7.44
N VAL A 339 0.95 12.31 -6.71
CA VAL A 339 1.08 12.23 -5.26
C VAL A 339 2.42 11.65 -4.83
N ALA A 340 2.92 10.62 -5.52
CA ALA A 340 4.24 10.05 -5.23
C ALA A 340 5.36 11.10 -5.32
N ASN A 341 5.34 11.92 -6.37
CA ASN A 341 6.35 12.97 -6.56
C ASN A 341 6.19 14.12 -5.57
N THR A 342 4.95 14.52 -5.27
CA THR A 342 4.67 15.51 -4.22
C THR A 342 5.22 15.06 -2.87
N MET A 343 4.95 13.83 -2.49
CA MET A 343 5.43 13.24 -1.23
C MET A 343 6.96 13.31 -1.14
N GLN A 344 7.65 12.92 -2.19
CA GLN A 344 9.12 12.93 -2.18
C GLN A 344 9.69 14.34 -2.05
N ARG A 345 9.10 15.33 -2.73
CA ARG A 345 9.54 16.73 -2.59
C ARG A 345 9.35 17.24 -1.16
N VAL A 346 8.20 16.92 -0.55
CA VAL A 346 7.91 17.36 0.82
C VAL A 346 8.84 16.70 1.83
N ILE A 347 9.07 15.38 1.71
CA ILE A 347 10.01 14.66 2.57
C ILE A 347 11.42 15.24 2.44
N ASP A 348 11.87 15.49 1.20
CA ASP A 348 13.21 16.02 0.93
C ASP A 348 13.41 17.39 1.56
N ARG A 349 12.44 18.30 1.41
CA ARG A 349 12.50 19.63 2.02
C ARG A 349 12.52 19.55 3.55
N ALA A 350 11.69 18.70 4.14
CA ALA A 350 11.65 18.49 5.59
C ALA A 350 12.98 17.95 6.11
N LEU A 351 13.56 16.96 5.44
CA LEU A 351 14.86 16.41 5.79
C LEU A 351 15.96 17.49 5.69
N GLN A 352 15.96 18.27 4.61
CA GLN A 352 16.93 19.34 4.41
C GLN A 352 16.88 20.36 5.54
N VAL A 353 15.70 20.76 5.99
CA VAL A 353 15.50 21.71 7.10
C VAL A 353 16.03 21.15 8.43
N HIS A 354 15.97 19.84 8.61
CA HIS A 354 16.55 19.19 9.80
C HIS A 354 18.08 19.10 9.77
N GLY A 355 18.70 19.25 8.60
CA GLY A 355 20.14 19.14 8.44
C GLY A 355 20.64 17.73 8.80
N GLY A 356 21.77 17.63 9.50
CA GLY A 356 22.33 16.35 9.91
C GLY A 356 21.39 15.48 10.73
N LEU A 357 20.54 16.08 11.55
CA LEU A 357 19.51 15.36 12.32
C LEU A 357 18.56 14.58 11.40
N GLY A 358 18.20 15.17 10.26
CA GLY A 358 17.31 14.52 9.27
C GLY A 358 17.88 13.24 8.68
N MET A 359 19.19 13.06 8.70
CA MET A 359 19.86 11.86 8.21
C MET A 359 19.83 10.70 9.21
N THR A 360 19.41 10.96 10.43
CA THR A 360 19.41 9.97 11.52
C THR A 360 18.03 9.38 11.74
N ASP A 361 17.97 8.26 12.46
CA ASP A 361 16.71 7.65 12.90
C ASP A 361 16.11 8.32 14.15
N ASP A 362 16.69 9.44 14.60
CA ASP A 362 16.10 10.23 15.69
C ASP A 362 14.81 10.94 15.27
N THR A 363 14.55 11.04 13.97
CA THR A 363 13.26 11.42 13.40
C THR A 363 12.81 10.35 12.40
N ILE A 364 11.53 10.37 12.05
CA ILE A 364 10.97 9.43 11.06
C ILE A 364 11.35 9.78 9.61
N LEU A 365 11.93 10.94 9.36
CA LEU A 365 12.14 11.46 8.00
C LEU A 365 13.07 10.61 7.15
N ALA A 366 14.17 10.12 7.71
CA ALA A 366 15.10 9.25 6.99
C ALA A 366 14.42 7.95 6.56
N TYR A 367 13.58 7.39 7.42
CA TYR A 367 12.78 6.21 7.10
C TYR A 367 11.83 6.50 5.92
N PHE A 368 11.07 7.57 5.97
CA PHE A 368 10.19 7.96 4.87
C PHE A 368 10.97 8.19 3.56
N TYR A 369 12.09 8.86 3.65
CA TYR A 369 12.93 9.13 2.48
C TYR A 369 13.37 7.85 1.78
N ARG A 370 13.87 6.87 2.54
CA ARG A 370 14.34 5.58 1.99
C ARG A 370 13.19 4.70 1.50
N HIS A 371 12.18 4.49 2.34
CA HIS A 371 11.11 3.52 2.05
C HIS A 371 10.12 4.02 1.01
N GLU A 372 9.80 5.30 1.03
CA GLU A 372 8.77 5.84 0.15
C GLU A 372 9.31 6.27 -1.23
N ARG A 373 10.61 6.19 -1.45
CA ARG A 373 11.18 6.39 -2.80
C ARG A 373 10.62 5.38 -3.80
N ALA A 374 10.28 4.20 -3.35
CA ALA A 374 9.70 3.14 -4.15
C ALA A 374 8.31 3.47 -4.71
N ALA A 375 7.60 4.45 -4.16
CA ALA A 375 6.27 4.87 -4.60
C ALA A 375 6.21 5.25 -6.09
N ARG A 376 7.31 5.72 -6.67
CA ARG A 376 7.44 6.05 -8.09
C ARG A 376 7.68 4.83 -8.98
N ILE A 377 7.82 3.64 -8.40
CA ILE A 377 8.24 2.42 -9.08
C ILE A 377 7.19 1.32 -8.97
N TYR A 378 6.74 0.99 -7.75
CA TYR A 378 5.80 -0.14 -7.55
C TYR A 378 4.38 0.20 -8.03
N ASP A 379 3.57 -0.83 -8.22
CA ASP A 379 2.19 -0.74 -8.73
C ASP A 379 2.08 0.08 -10.03
N GLY A 380 3.08 -0.04 -10.87
CA GLY A 380 3.28 0.71 -12.10
C GLY A 380 4.18 1.93 -11.90
N ALA A 381 5.29 1.95 -12.64
CA ALA A 381 6.21 3.09 -12.64
C ALA A 381 5.51 4.36 -13.17
N ASP A 382 6.00 5.54 -12.76
CA ASP A 382 5.50 6.83 -13.23
C ASP A 382 5.38 6.89 -14.75
N GLU A 383 6.39 6.38 -15.44
CA GLU A 383 6.48 6.38 -16.92
C GLU A 383 5.36 5.56 -17.55
N VAL A 384 5.00 4.43 -16.95
CA VAL A 384 3.90 3.57 -17.42
C VAL A 384 2.56 4.30 -17.30
N HIS A 385 2.31 4.92 -16.16
CA HIS A 385 1.07 5.67 -15.92
C HIS A 385 0.95 6.89 -16.83
N LYS A 386 2.02 7.65 -16.97
CA LYS A 386 2.07 8.83 -17.85
C LYS A 386 1.80 8.44 -19.31
N SER A 387 2.42 7.36 -19.79
CA SER A 387 2.20 6.86 -21.14
C SER A 387 0.75 6.45 -21.37
N THR A 388 0.15 5.76 -20.40
CA THR A 388 -1.25 5.32 -20.50
C THR A 388 -2.20 6.51 -20.51
N VAL A 389 -2.01 7.47 -19.62
CA VAL A 389 -2.83 8.69 -19.57
C VAL A 389 -2.71 9.50 -20.86
N ALA A 390 -1.49 9.72 -21.32
CA ALA A 390 -1.24 10.46 -22.57
C ALA A 390 -1.90 9.79 -23.78
N ARG A 391 -1.75 8.46 -23.91
CA ARG A 391 -2.38 7.70 -25.01
C ARG A 391 -3.88 7.87 -25.03
N ARG A 392 -4.55 7.77 -23.87
CA ARG A 392 -6.01 7.92 -23.79
C ARG A 392 -6.47 9.32 -24.12
N ILE A 393 -5.73 10.35 -23.72
CA ILE A 393 -6.00 11.73 -24.08
C ILE A 393 -5.88 11.91 -25.60
N LEU A 394 -4.78 11.43 -26.17
CA LEU A 394 -4.49 11.58 -27.62
C LEU A 394 -5.52 10.88 -28.50
N GLU A 395 -6.14 9.80 -28.04
CA GLU A 395 -7.19 9.11 -28.81
C GLU A 395 -8.43 9.97 -29.04
N LYS A 396 -8.68 10.94 -28.18
CA LYS A 396 -9.80 11.88 -28.34
C LYS A 396 -9.61 12.87 -29.51
N TYR A 397 -8.40 12.94 -30.05
CA TYR A 397 -8.03 13.86 -31.14
C TYR A 397 -7.82 13.13 -32.48
N LYS A 398 -8.07 11.83 -32.56
CA LYS A 398 -8.07 11.03 -33.79
C LYS A 398 -9.44 11.04 -34.42
#